data_b70d27f255e870b141c81490fee2e1b7
#
_entry.id   b70d27f255e870b141c81490fee2e1b7
#
_cell.length_a   1.000
_cell.length_b   1.000
_cell.length_c   1.000
_cell.angle_alpha   90.00
_cell.angle_beta   90.00
_cell.angle_gamma   90.00
#
_symmetry.space_group_name_H-M   'P 1'
#
loop_
_entity.id
_entity.type
_entity.pdbx_description
1 polymer ?
#
loop_
_entity_poly.entity_id
_entity_poly.type
_entity_poly.pdbx_seq_one_letter_code
_entity_poly.pdbx_strand_id
1 'polypeptide(L)'
;MKKHFKLYKSGKNWCVMAIATLGITLGLTGIANADTNTISTTIETTQAQTDASEKVSAQLGDTSTNAQTVTENASSAQADSNTSLVTNSNDNNKVGVDTFKTVTPIVDEKASTPVQPQSETVKDGWVKEEKGWTYYTNGTTNTGRAYSYLPTITANGKGTGSNWYLTDNGVVQSGVQQWADTYYDFDPTTYLRVDNNYVQSQWSDWYLFGNDGRILSKVQQWAGTYYYFDPVTYLRVDNDYRQSQWGDWYMFGPDGRIQTGARRWAGSVYYFDPVTYLRVDNGWREGLYFGADGRLVNGGFSTRVINWFLQREGKITYSMYGSRTGADGTADCSGSMTMALRTAGASAPQIIYSTETLHSYLLNNGYYLAYEGRGQEATLQYGDVIIWGKKAASLGGNGHTMVATGSGNNPTVISTCYLTEGQRGTAIQEVNYDWYWNDDNRPYQYVYRLRDQARA
;
A
#
# COMPACT_ATOMS: atom_id res chain seq x y z
N MET A 1 11.38 21.12 19.37
CA MET A 1 10.65 20.16 18.50
C MET A 1 11.48 19.94 17.23
N LYS A 2 12.02 18.74 17.03
CA LYS A 2 12.70 18.38 15.78
C LYS A 2 11.65 17.87 14.80
N LYS A 3 11.45 18.57 13.70
CA LYS A 3 10.56 18.13 12.62
C LYS A 3 11.32 17.09 11.78
N HIS A 4 10.81 15.87 11.72
CA HIS A 4 11.31 14.85 10.80
C HIS A 4 10.47 14.90 9.51
N PHE A 5 11.14 15.14 8.39
CA PHE A 5 10.53 15.07 7.07
C PHE A 5 10.91 13.73 6.42
N LYS A 6 9.94 12.98 5.91
CA LYS A 6 10.17 11.84 5.02
C LYS A 6 9.80 12.25 3.59
N LEU A 7 10.73 12.05 2.68
CA LEU A 7 10.53 12.24 1.24
C LEU A 7 10.02 10.93 0.63
N TYR A 8 8.90 11.00 -0.08
CA TYR A 8 8.37 9.90 -0.88
C TYR A 8 8.35 10.32 -2.34
N LYS A 9 8.83 9.43 -3.23
CA LYS A 9 8.80 9.62 -4.67
C LYS A 9 7.52 8.99 -5.23
N SER A 10 6.64 9.82 -5.79
CA SER A 10 5.50 9.37 -6.59
C SER A 10 5.74 9.81 -8.03
N GLY A 11 6.14 8.86 -8.89
CA GLY A 11 6.51 9.15 -10.27
C GLY A 11 7.75 10.07 -10.37
N LYS A 12 7.67 11.11 -11.19
CA LYS A 12 8.78 12.08 -11.40
C LYS A 12 8.80 13.22 -10.36
N ASN A 13 7.88 13.25 -9.39
CA ASN A 13 7.76 14.35 -8.42
C ASN A 13 8.01 13.87 -6.99
N TRP A 14 8.71 14.69 -6.20
CA TRP A 14 8.96 14.45 -4.78
C TRP A 14 7.88 15.16 -3.96
N CYS A 15 7.17 14.43 -3.09
CA CYS A 15 6.23 14.99 -2.13
C CYS A 15 6.83 15.01 -0.74
N VAL A 16 6.75 16.15 -0.04
CA VAL A 16 7.16 16.31 1.35
C VAL A 16 5.93 16.17 2.24
N MET A 17 5.87 15.11 3.03
CA MET A 17 4.84 14.96 4.06
C MET A 17 5.41 15.34 5.43
N ALA A 18 4.77 16.31 6.10
CA ALA A 18 5.08 16.68 7.47
C ALA A 18 4.21 15.83 8.42
N ILE A 19 4.83 14.94 9.20
CA ILE A 19 4.15 14.21 10.26
C ILE A 19 4.26 15.04 11.54
N ALA A 20 3.14 15.61 11.99
CA ALA A 20 3.02 16.24 13.29
C ALA A 20 2.66 15.16 14.33
N THR A 21 3.62 14.70 15.13
CA THR A 21 3.35 13.93 16.34
C THR A 21 2.91 14.87 17.46
N LEU A 22 1.63 14.84 17.82
CA LEU A 22 1.14 15.42 19.06
C LEU A 22 1.59 14.52 20.22
N GLY A 23 2.60 14.95 20.95
CA GLY A 23 2.97 14.36 22.23
C GLY A 23 2.02 14.88 23.31
N ILE A 24 1.14 14.03 23.81
CA ILE A 24 0.39 14.29 25.04
C ILE A 24 1.30 13.94 26.21
N THR A 25 1.86 14.95 26.86
CA THR A 25 2.50 14.82 28.16
C THR A 25 1.43 14.79 29.25
N LEU A 26 1.11 13.61 29.75
CA LEU A 26 0.41 13.47 31.03
C LEU A 26 1.45 13.61 32.15
N GLY A 27 1.39 14.73 32.84
CA GLY A 27 2.11 14.96 34.09
C GLY A 27 1.52 14.09 35.20
N LEU A 28 2.35 13.25 35.79
CA LEU A 28 2.10 12.66 37.12
C LEU A 28 3.25 13.05 38.04
N THR A 29 2.95 13.94 38.92
CA THR A 29 3.74 14.20 40.12
C THR A 29 3.23 13.32 41.28
N GLY A 30 4.15 12.70 42.04
CA GLY A 30 3.82 12.17 43.37
C GLY A 30 4.52 10.84 43.71
N ILE A 31 5.71 10.92 44.22
CA ILE A 31 6.28 10.55 45.54
C ILE A 31 6.07 9.10 46.04
N ALA A 32 7.21 8.39 46.07
CA ALA A 32 7.88 7.55 47.08
C ALA A 32 7.06 6.54 47.94
N ASN A 33 7.48 5.31 48.01
CA ASN A 33 8.35 4.60 48.93
C ASN A 33 8.13 3.08 48.89
N ALA A 34 9.23 2.39 49.09
CA ALA A 34 9.49 1.01 49.28
C ALA A 34 8.45 0.17 50.05
N ASP A 35 8.30 -1.09 49.63
CA ASP A 35 8.67 -2.25 50.50
C ASP A 35 8.61 -3.56 49.70
N THR A 36 9.62 -4.36 49.95
CA THR A 36 9.83 -5.75 49.56
C THR A 36 8.80 -6.67 50.20
N ASN A 37 8.17 -7.55 49.43
CA ASN A 37 7.79 -8.86 49.94
C ASN A 37 7.66 -9.90 48.82
N THR A 38 8.49 -10.92 48.97
CA THR A 38 8.56 -12.19 48.26
C THR A 38 7.32 -13.03 48.57
N ILE A 39 6.58 -13.47 47.55
CA ILE A 39 5.71 -14.64 47.69
C ILE A 39 5.90 -15.55 46.51
N SER A 40 6.47 -16.72 46.77
CA SER A 40 6.44 -17.91 45.90
C SER A 40 5.00 -18.41 45.78
N THR A 41 4.56 -18.69 44.57
CA THR A 41 3.45 -19.61 44.35
C THR A 41 3.72 -20.50 43.15
N THR A 42 3.55 -21.73 43.38
CA THR A 42 3.79 -22.95 42.60
C THR A 42 2.96 -22.99 41.33
N ILE A 43 3.57 -23.51 40.27
CA ILE A 43 2.98 -23.75 38.96
C ILE A 43 2.18 -25.08 39.05
N GLU A 44 0.91 -25.03 38.70
CA GLU A 44 0.19 -26.18 38.21
C GLU A 44 -0.02 -26.08 36.71
N THR A 45 0.64 -27.00 36.02
CA THR A 45 0.47 -27.27 34.59
C THR A 45 -0.82 -28.04 34.37
N THR A 46 -1.73 -27.52 33.58
CA THR A 46 -2.79 -28.34 33.01
C THR A 46 -2.91 -28.10 31.50
N GLN A 47 -2.84 -29.19 30.77
CA GLN A 47 -2.95 -29.34 29.33
C GLN A 47 -4.30 -28.79 28.80
N ALA A 48 -4.22 -27.92 27.79
CA ALA A 48 -5.33 -27.65 26.87
C ALA A 48 -4.77 -27.16 25.54
N GLN A 49 -4.29 -28.07 24.75
CA GLN A 49 -3.76 -27.75 23.41
C GLN A 49 -4.04 -28.90 22.44
N THR A 50 -5.31 -29.05 22.02
CA THR A 50 -5.68 -29.90 20.88
C THR A 50 -6.91 -29.43 20.08
N ASP A 51 -7.63 -28.37 20.44
CA ASP A 51 -8.91 -28.05 19.79
C ASP A 51 -8.96 -26.80 18.89
N ALA A 52 -7.83 -26.13 18.64
CA ALA A 52 -7.83 -24.91 17.81
C ALA A 52 -7.61 -25.17 16.32
N SER A 53 -7.18 -26.38 15.92
CA SER A 53 -6.83 -26.68 14.52
C SER A 53 -8.01 -27.11 13.66
N GLU A 54 -9.10 -27.60 14.25
CA GLU A 54 -10.27 -28.09 13.50
C GLU A 54 -11.32 -27.02 13.18
N LYS A 55 -11.34 -25.91 13.92
CA LYS A 55 -12.37 -24.85 13.71
C LYS A 55 -12.10 -23.93 12.52
N VAL A 56 -10.86 -23.81 12.08
CA VAL A 56 -10.49 -22.91 10.94
C VAL A 56 -10.76 -23.55 9.59
N SER A 57 -10.72 -24.90 9.49
CA SER A 57 -11.05 -25.62 8.25
C SER A 57 -12.55 -25.64 7.92
N ALA A 58 -13.43 -25.51 8.91
CA ALA A 58 -14.88 -25.59 8.69
C ALA A 58 -15.53 -24.29 8.23
N GLN A 59 -14.83 -23.15 8.37
CA GLN A 59 -15.38 -21.83 8.01
C GLN A 59 -14.95 -21.31 6.63
N LEU A 60 -14.03 -22.00 5.97
CA LEU A 60 -13.58 -21.72 4.60
C LEU A 60 -14.20 -22.66 3.55
N GLY A 61 -15.07 -23.59 3.96
CA GLY A 61 -15.59 -24.67 3.12
C GLY A 61 -16.99 -24.51 2.55
N ASP A 62 -17.74 -23.46 2.86
CA ASP A 62 -19.15 -23.37 2.48
C ASP A 62 -19.52 -22.07 1.75
N THR A 63 -18.91 -21.81 0.60
CA THR A 63 -19.52 -20.99 -0.47
C THR A 63 -18.98 -21.40 -1.83
N SER A 64 -19.31 -22.62 -2.24
CA SER A 64 -19.13 -23.05 -3.63
C SER A 64 -20.27 -23.98 -4.01
N THR A 65 -21.37 -23.42 -4.49
CA THR A 65 -22.26 -24.04 -5.48
C THR A 65 -23.24 -22.99 -5.99
N ASN A 66 -22.91 -22.41 -7.14
CA ASN A 66 -23.78 -22.33 -8.29
C ASN A 66 -23.00 -21.73 -9.46
N ALA A 67 -22.39 -22.62 -10.22
CA ALA A 67 -21.94 -22.33 -11.57
C ALA A 67 -23.14 -22.54 -12.50
N GLN A 68 -23.60 -21.49 -13.13
CA GLN A 68 -24.34 -21.57 -14.37
C GLN A 68 -23.47 -21.06 -15.51
N THR A 69 -23.09 -21.98 -16.33
CA THR A 69 -22.48 -21.86 -17.65
C THR A 69 -23.26 -20.87 -18.52
N VAL A 70 -22.60 -19.85 -19.02
CA VAL A 70 -23.01 -19.14 -20.23
C VAL A 70 -21.81 -19.05 -21.15
N THR A 71 -21.99 -19.64 -22.30
CA THR A 71 -21.12 -19.83 -23.43
C THR A 71 -20.62 -18.52 -24.03
N GLU A 72 -19.39 -18.57 -24.51
CA GLU A 72 -18.70 -17.56 -25.31
C GLU A 72 -19.47 -17.16 -26.56
N ASN A 73 -19.39 -15.89 -26.91
CA ASN A 73 -19.32 -15.46 -28.30
C ASN A 73 -18.38 -14.27 -28.44
N ALA A 74 -17.26 -14.55 -29.06
CA ALA A 74 -16.31 -13.59 -29.55
C ALA A 74 -16.85 -12.92 -30.81
N SER A 75 -16.74 -11.61 -30.89
CA SER A 75 -16.75 -10.89 -32.17
C SER A 75 -15.75 -9.75 -32.10
N SER A 76 -14.76 -9.90 -32.93
CA SER A 76 -13.73 -8.95 -33.31
C SER A 76 -14.31 -7.76 -34.06
N ALA A 77 -13.85 -6.55 -33.79
CA ALA A 77 -13.81 -5.49 -34.79
C ALA A 77 -12.57 -4.58 -34.56
N GLN A 78 -11.86 -4.48 -35.63
CA GLN A 78 -10.56 -3.89 -35.89
C GLN A 78 -10.63 -2.35 -35.94
N ALA A 79 -9.50 -1.75 -35.64
CA ALA A 79 -9.17 -0.34 -35.71
C ALA A 79 -9.26 0.21 -37.15
N ASP A 80 -9.51 1.51 -37.24
CA ASP A 80 -8.88 2.33 -38.27
C ASP A 80 -8.58 3.75 -37.75
N SER A 81 -7.34 4.09 -37.94
CA SER A 81 -6.71 5.38 -37.78
C SER A 81 -7.16 6.39 -38.83
N ASN A 82 -7.34 7.65 -38.46
CA ASN A 82 -6.91 8.72 -39.38
C ASN A 82 -6.58 10.04 -38.65
N THR A 83 -5.37 10.44 -38.89
CA THR A 83 -4.67 11.68 -38.61
C THR A 83 -5.27 12.83 -39.47
N SER A 84 -5.42 14.00 -38.88
CA SER A 84 -5.18 15.25 -39.62
C SER A 84 -4.92 16.44 -38.72
N LEU A 85 -3.71 16.91 -38.78
CA LEU A 85 -3.22 18.22 -38.37
C LEU A 85 -3.83 19.34 -39.25
N VAL A 86 -4.25 20.46 -38.66
CA VAL A 86 -4.11 21.79 -39.27
C VAL A 86 -3.81 22.79 -38.17
N THR A 87 -2.63 23.35 -38.26
CA THR A 87 -2.16 24.61 -37.67
C THR A 87 -2.79 25.81 -38.38
N ASN A 88 -3.14 26.87 -37.66
CA ASN A 88 -2.62 28.21 -37.98
C ASN A 88 -2.91 29.25 -36.89
N SER A 89 -1.91 29.93 -36.56
CA SER A 89 -1.76 31.18 -35.82
C SER A 89 -2.30 32.40 -36.61
N ASN A 90 -2.79 33.43 -35.93
CA ASN A 90 -2.15 34.74 -35.91
C ASN A 90 -2.98 35.82 -35.17
N ASP A 91 -2.28 36.48 -34.33
CA ASP A 91 -2.25 37.88 -33.87
C ASP A 91 -3.20 38.88 -34.50
N ASN A 92 -3.81 39.74 -33.70
CA ASN A 92 -3.40 41.14 -33.51
C ASN A 92 -4.42 42.00 -32.74
N ASN A 93 -3.93 42.55 -31.69
CA ASN A 93 -4.09 43.86 -31.08
C ASN A 93 -4.92 44.91 -31.84
N LYS A 94 -5.91 45.58 -31.21
CA LYS A 94 -5.88 47.04 -31.03
C LYS A 94 -6.97 47.62 -30.13
N VAL A 95 -6.52 48.51 -29.30
CA VAL A 95 -7.17 49.47 -28.41
C VAL A 95 -8.05 50.45 -29.19
N GLY A 96 -9.18 50.87 -28.58
CA GLY A 96 -9.97 52.03 -29.02
C GLY A 96 -10.95 52.46 -27.93
N VAL A 97 -10.63 53.60 -27.32
CA VAL A 97 -11.36 54.35 -26.29
C VAL A 97 -12.33 55.33 -26.98
N ASP A 98 -13.33 55.78 -26.20
CA ASP A 98 -14.25 56.94 -26.38
C ASP A 98 -15.63 56.62 -26.99
N THR A 99 -16.74 57.05 -26.50
CA THR A 99 -17.12 58.32 -25.86
C THR A 99 -18.54 58.21 -25.33
N PHE A 100 -18.81 58.90 -24.24
CA PHE A 100 -20.13 59.18 -23.67
C PHE A 100 -21.09 59.90 -24.64
N LYS A 101 -22.38 59.48 -24.67
CA LYS A 101 -23.49 60.41 -24.96
C LYS A 101 -24.68 60.12 -24.07
N THR A 102 -24.91 61.05 -23.20
CA THR A 102 -26.11 61.28 -22.39
C THR A 102 -27.30 61.63 -23.33
N VAL A 103 -28.44 60.97 -23.15
CA VAL A 103 -29.73 61.49 -23.61
C VAL A 103 -30.80 61.23 -22.54
N THR A 104 -31.41 62.27 -22.07
CA THR A 104 -32.50 62.41 -21.11
C THR A 104 -33.85 61.93 -21.64
N PRO A 105 -34.87 61.74 -20.78
CA PRO A 105 -35.97 60.79 -20.96
C PRO A 105 -37.15 61.39 -21.64
N ILE A 106 -37.88 60.56 -22.40
CA ILE A 106 -39.24 60.84 -22.82
C ILE A 106 -40.16 59.96 -21.98
N VAL A 107 -41.01 60.58 -21.24
CA VAL A 107 -42.10 60.00 -20.47
C VAL A 107 -43.24 59.73 -21.44
N ASP A 108 -43.63 58.48 -21.67
CA ASP A 108 -44.94 58.13 -22.21
C ASP A 108 -45.65 57.22 -21.21
N GLU A 109 -46.67 57.80 -20.65
CA GLU A 109 -47.67 57.20 -19.78
C GLU A 109 -48.55 56.26 -20.61
N LYS A 110 -48.38 54.91 -20.40
CA LYS A 110 -49.31 53.92 -20.90
C LYS A 110 -49.77 52.96 -19.84
N ALA A 111 -51.03 53.02 -19.59
CA ALA A 111 -51.90 52.21 -18.74
C ALA A 111 -51.35 50.91 -18.22
N SER A 112 -51.34 50.80 -16.89
CA SER A 112 -51.10 49.57 -16.08
C SER A 112 -52.25 48.59 -16.34
N THR A 113 -51.97 47.53 -17.06
CA THR A 113 -52.75 46.28 -16.99
C THR A 113 -52.47 45.61 -15.64
N PRO A 114 -53.47 45.10 -14.91
CA PRO A 114 -53.22 44.41 -13.67
C PRO A 114 -52.39 43.15 -13.92
N VAL A 115 -51.17 43.11 -13.35
CA VAL A 115 -50.37 41.88 -13.29
C VAL A 115 -51.14 40.90 -12.40
N GLN A 116 -51.75 39.89 -13.02
CA GLN A 116 -52.32 38.78 -12.36
C GLN A 116 -51.17 38.11 -11.52
N PRO A 117 -51.35 37.81 -10.26
CA PRO A 117 -50.32 37.14 -9.49
C PRO A 117 -49.98 35.80 -10.16
N GLN A 118 -48.77 35.67 -10.70
CA GLN A 118 -48.24 34.38 -11.10
C GLN A 118 -48.34 33.48 -9.87
N SER A 119 -49.18 32.46 -9.93
CA SER A 119 -49.21 31.42 -8.92
C SER A 119 -47.81 30.82 -8.89
N GLU A 120 -47.07 31.08 -7.84
CA GLU A 120 -45.80 30.40 -7.59
C GLU A 120 -46.12 28.91 -7.63
N THR A 121 -45.55 28.20 -8.62
CA THR A 121 -45.71 26.74 -8.69
C THR A 121 -45.01 26.15 -7.47
N VAL A 122 -45.81 25.56 -6.59
CA VAL A 122 -45.29 24.88 -5.38
C VAL A 122 -44.28 23.85 -5.83
N LYS A 123 -43.02 23.97 -5.30
CA LYS A 123 -41.99 23.01 -5.58
C LYS A 123 -42.41 21.64 -5.06
N ASP A 124 -42.21 20.60 -5.85
CA ASP A 124 -42.47 19.20 -5.46
C ASP A 124 -41.47 18.26 -6.15
N GLY A 125 -40.96 17.26 -5.43
CA GLY A 125 -39.89 16.38 -5.90
C GLY A 125 -38.49 17.03 -5.90
N TRP A 126 -37.58 16.49 -6.70
CA TRP A 126 -36.22 16.99 -6.82
C TRP A 126 -36.16 18.28 -7.64
N VAL A 127 -35.58 19.30 -7.04
CA VAL A 127 -35.33 20.60 -7.68
C VAL A 127 -33.84 20.90 -7.59
N LYS A 128 -33.20 21.20 -8.73
CA LYS A 128 -31.78 21.58 -8.74
C LYS A 128 -31.67 23.07 -8.40
N GLU A 129 -30.99 23.33 -7.29
CA GLU A 129 -30.75 24.67 -6.77
C GLU A 129 -29.25 24.97 -6.74
N GLU A 130 -28.86 26.17 -6.31
CA GLU A 130 -27.47 26.59 -6.21
C GLU A 130 -26.66 25.68 -5.27
N LYS A 131 -27.24 25.21 -4.16
CA LYS A 131 -26.63 24.31 -3.17
C LYS A 131 -26.73 22.81 -3.52
N GLY A 132 -27.33 22.47 -4.67
CA GLY A 132 -27.48 21.08 -5.11
C GLY A 132 -28.92 20.65 -5.33
N TRP A 133 -29.14 19.34 -5.51
CA TRP A 133 -30.48 18.79 -5.62
C TRP A 133 -31.18 18.81 -4.26
N THR A 134 -32.35 19.46 -4.20
CA THR A 134 -33.17 19.58 -3.00
C THR A 134 -34.51 18.89 -3.21
N TYR A 135 -34.93 18.03 -2.28
CA TYR A 135 -36.21 17.32 -2.33
C TYR A 135 -37.29 18.10 -1.58
N TYR A 136 -38.40 18.36 -2.26
CA TYR A 136 -39.56 19.04 -1.74
C TYR A 136 -40.75 18.09 -1.69
N THR A 137 -41.58 18.24 -0.68
CA THR A 137 -42.90 17.65 -0.58
C THR A 137 -43.90 18.77 -0.32
N ASN A 138 -44.74 19.05 -1.28
CA ASN A 138 -45.73 20.16 -1.21
C ASN A 138 -45.10 21.49 -0.76
N GLY A 139 -43.96 21.86 -1.35
CA GLY A 139 -43.27 23.13 -1.10
C GLY A 139 -42.36 23.15 0.14
N THR A 140 -42.29 22.07 0.90
CA THR A 140 -41.47 21.98 2.09
C THR A 140 -40.37 20.93 1.98
N THR A 141 -39.25 21.11 2.67
CA THR A 141 -38.15 20.13 2.79
C THR A 141 -38.20 19.48 4.16
N ASN A 142 -37.53 18.30 4.33
CA ASN A 142 -37.27 17.79 5.66
C ASN A 142 -36.34 18.71 6.44
N THR A 143 -36.46 18.73 7.76
CA THR A 143 -35.56 19.47 8.66
C THR A 143 -34.47 18.51 9.15
N GLY A 144 -33.20 18.96 9.08
CA GLY A 144 -32.03 18.18 9.47
C GLY A 144 -31.72 17.04 8.53
N ARG A 145 -30.96 16.05 9.02
CA ARG A 145 -30.53 14.90 8.22
C ARG A 145 -31.60 13.82 8.19
N ALA A 146 -31.82 13.25 7.00
CA ALA A 146 -32.75 12.15 6.79
C ALA A 146 -32.22 11.16 5.74
N TYR A 147 -32.39 9.87 5.98
CA TYR A 147 -32.11 8.80 5.02
C TYR A 147 -33.45 8.26 4.54
N SER A 148 -33.80 8.58 3.31
CA SER A 148 -35.17 8.40 2.80
C SER A 148 -35.17 7.70 1.44
N TYR A 149 -36.20 6.90 1.19
CA TYR A 149 -36.46 6.25 -0.09
C TYR A 149 -37.25 7.21 -0.99
N LEU A 150 -36.56 7.86 -1.93
CA LEU A 150 -37.09 8.95 -2.74
C LEU A 150 -36.99 8.62 -4.25
N PRO A 151 -37.78 9.27 -5.11
CA PRO A 151 -37.67 9.10 -6.55
C PRO A 151 -36.24 9.30 -7.04
N THR A 152 -35.86 8.56 -8.08
CA THR A 152 -34.51 8.68 -8.67
C THR A 152 -34.25 10.08 -9.20
N ILE A 153 -33.10 10.67 -8.83
CA ILE A 153 -32.63 11.95 -9.35
C ILE A 153 -32.39 11.85 -10.87
N THR A 154 -32.96 12.74 -11.63
CA THR A 154 -32.72 12.88 -13.07
C THR A 154 -32.57 14.34 -13.44
N ALA A 155 -32.01 14.60 -14.63
CA ALA A 155 -31.86 15.98 -15.14
C ALA A 155 -33.17 16.82 -15.14
N ASN A 156 -34.32 16.17 -15.21
CA ASN A 156 -35.63 16.77 -15.23
C ASN A 156 -36.41 16.69 -13.91
N GLY A 157 -35.76 16.17 -12.83
CA GLY A 157 -36.41 15.97 -11.53
C GLY A 157 -37.48 14.88 -11.48
N LYS A 158 -37.74 14.16 -12.57
CA LYS A 158 -38.76 13.11 -12.70
C LYS A 158 -38.13 11.83 -13.23
N GLY A 159 -37.54 11.04 -12.34
CA GLY A 159 -37.01 9.71 -12.64
C GLY A 159 -38.05 8.59 -12.49
N THR A 160 -37.81 7.48 -13.16
CA THR A 160 -38.54 6.23 -12.91
C THR A 160 -37.87 5.47 -11.78
N GLY A 161 -38.67 4.92 -10.86
CA GLY A 161 -38.17 4.19 -9.67
C GLY A 161 -37.75 5.11 -8.53
N SER A 162 -37.30 4.51 -7.46
CA SER A 162 -36.85 5.20 -6.23
C SER A 162 -35.59 4.54 -5.68
N ASN A 163 -34.80 5.32 -4.98
CA ASN A 163 -33.55 4.89 -4.33
C ASN A 163 -33.43 5.52 -2.96
N TRP A 164 -32.49 5.00 -2.17
CA TRP A 164 -32.16 5.55 -0.87
C TRP A 164 -31.16 6.71 -1.00
N TYR A 165 -31.54 7.87 -0.46
CA TYR A 165 -30.72 9.08 -0.46
C TYR A 165 -30.55 9.61 0.96
N LEU A 166 -29.38 10.14 1.26
CA LEU A 166 -29.16 10.94 2.46
C LEU A 166 -29.35 12.42 2.10
N THR A 167 -30.21 13.10 2.84
CA THR A 167 -30.44 14.55 2.70
C THR A 167 -30.12 15.29 3.99
N ASP A 168 -29.77 16.56 3.88
CA ASP A 168 -29.67 17.49 5.01
C ASP A 168 -30.47 18.75 4.68
N ASN A 169 -31.52 19.01 5.45
CA ASN A 169 -32.51 20.06 5.17
C ASN A 169 -33.03 19.99 3.72
N GLY A 170 -33.31 18.78 3.25
CA GLY A 170 -33.77 18.47 1.90
C GLY A 170 -32.68 18.38 0.84
N VAL A 171 -31.48 18.89 1.07
CA VAL A 171 -30.37 18.86 0.12
C VAL A 171 -29.68 17.50 0.14
N VAL A 172 -29.60 16.83 -1.02
CA VAL A 172 -28.95 15.53 -1.12
C VAL A 172 -27.46 15.65 -0.84
N GLN A 173 -26.94 14.64 -0.11
CA GLN A 173 -25.53 14.55 0.30
C GLN A 173 -24.77 13.57 -0.60
N SER A 174 -23.47 13.81 -0.78
CA SER A 174 -22.55 12.92 -1.49
C SER A 174 -21.25 12.76 -0.71
N GLY A 175 -20.40 11.83 -1.17
CA GLY A 175 -19.17 11.47 -0.49
C GLY A 175 -19.40 10.72 0.81
N VAL A 176 -18.36 10.57 1.62
CA VAL A 176 -18.43 9.87 2.90
C VAL A 176 -19.20 10.68 3.92
N GLN A 177 -20.28 10.09 4.44
CA GLN A 177 -21.23 10.71 5.36
C GLN A 177 -21.46 9.83 6.59
N GLN A 178 -21.48 10.45 7.77
CA GLN A 178 -21.87 9.76 8.99
C GLN A 178 -23.39 9.68 9.08
N TRP A 179 -23.93 8.46 9.36
CA TRP A 179 -25.33 8.21 9.62
C TRP A 179 -25.51 6.97 10.47
N ALA A 180 -26.42 6.99 11.47
CA ALA A 180 -26.74 5.86 12.34
C ALA A 180 -25.50 5.17 12.94
N ASP A 181 -24.62 5.97 13.55
CA ASP A 181 -23.40 5.55 14.26
C ASP A 181 -22.33 4.85 13.38
N THR A 182 -22.41 5.01 12.05
CA THR A 182 -21.42 4.52 11.10
C THR A 182 -21.24 5.51 9.96
N TYR A 183 -20.43 5.12 8.95
CA TYR A 183 -20.19 5.93 7.77
C TYR A 183 -20.65 5.17 6.53
N TYR A 184 -21.19 5.92 5.58
CA TYR A 184 -21.60 5.49 4.24
C TYR A 184 -20.97 6.42 3.20
N ASP A 185 -20.73 5.92 2.01
CA ASP A 185 -20.35 6.75 0.88
C ASP A 185 -21.52 6.90 -0.10
N PHE A 186 -21.69 8.10 -0.65
CA PHE A 186 -22.70 8.41 -1.65
C PHE A 186 -22.01 8.97 -2.89
N ASP A 187 -22.19 8.30 -4.01
CA ASP A 187 -21.59 8.66 -5.29
C ASP A 187 -21.86 10.13 -5.66
N PRO A 188 -20.84 10.93 -6.00
CA PRO A 188 -21.00 12.36 -6.21
C PRO A 188 -21.81 12.74 -7.48
N THR A 189 -22.08 11.79 -8.37
CA THR A 189 -22.83 12.00 -9.62
C THR A 189 -24.27 11.53 -9.49
N THR A 190 -24.46 10.33 -8.95
CA THR A 190 -25.78 9.70 -8.83
C THR A 190 -26.42 9.90 -7.46
N TYR A 191 -25.61 10.25 -6.44
CA TYR A 191 -25.99 10.37 -5.03
C TYR A 191 -26.47 9.05 -4.41
N LEU A 192 -26.25 7.93 -5.09
CA LEU A 192 -26.61 6.61 -4.60
C LEU A 192 -25.57 6.13 -3.58
N ARG A 193 -26.01 5.38 -2.59
CA ARG A 193 -25.11 4.74 -1.64
C ARG A 193 -24.19 3.76 -2.36
N VAL A 194 -22.92 3.81 -2.02
CA VAL A 194 -21.90 2.91 -2.53
C VAL A 194 -21.87 1.66 -1.64
N ASP A 195 -22.17 0.51 -2.23
CA ASP A 195 -22.16 -0.78 -1.56
C ASP A 195 -21.05 -1.67 -2.12
N ASN A 196 -20.43 -2.48 -1.25
CA ASN A 196 -19.41 -3.47 -1.62
C ASN A 196 -18.33 -2.90 -2.55
N ASN A 197 -17.71 -1.79 -2.16
CA ASN A 197 -16.72 -1.13 -3.00
C ASN A 197 -15.61 -0.47 -2.17
N TYR A 198 -14.44 -0.33 -2.79
CA TYR A 198 -13.27 0.38 -2.27
C TYR A 198 -13.12 1.69 -3.04
N VAL A 199 -13.41 2.78 -2.38
CA VAL A 199 -13.52 4.10 -3.03
C VAL A 199 -12.69 5.16 -2.33
N GLN A 200 -12.29 6.17 -3.10
CA GLN A 200 -11.62 7.34 -2.57
C GLN A 200 -12.66 8.38 -2.14
N SER A 201 -12.55 8.83 -0.91
CA SER A 201 -13.42 9.86 -0.35
C SER A 201 -13.12 11.26 -0.88
N GLN A 202 -13.96 12.24 -0.51
CA GLN A 202 -13.77 13.66 -0.77
C GLN A 202 -12.49 14.24 -0.12
N TRP A 203 -11.87 13.53 0.83
CA TRP A 203 -10.60 13.92 1.48
C TRP A 203 -9.38 13.24 0.85
N SER A 204 -9.58 12.48 -0.24
CA SER A 204 -8.55 11.70 -0.94
C SER A 204 -8.07 10.45 -0.18
N ASP A 205 -8.73 10.09 0.91
CA ASP A 205 -8.50 8.86 1.65
C ASP A 205 -9.31 7.70 1.08
N TRP A 206 -8.81 6.46 1.22
CA TRP A 206 -9.45 5.28 0.68
C TRP A 206 -10.14 4.47 1.78
N TYR A 207 -11.42 4.15 1.56
CA TYR A 207 -12.26 3.40 2.47
C TYR A 207 -12.93 2.22 1.78
N LEU A 208 -13.18 1.16 2.54
CA LEU A 208 -13.91 -0.02 2.07
C LEU A 208 -15.31 -0.03 2.69
N PHE A 209 -16.32 -0.20 1.84
CA PHE A 209 -17.72 -0.30 2.24
C PHE A 209 -18.26 -1.71 1.99
N GLY A 210 -19.03 -2.23 2.92
CA GLY A 210 -19.63 -3.57 2.86
C GLY A 210 -20.86 -3.64 1.97
N ASN A 211 -21.44 -4.83 1.86
CA ASN A 211 -22.67 -5.07 1.08
C ASN A 211 -23.88 -4.28 1.58
N ASP A 212 -23.85 -3.82 2.82
CA ASP A 212 -24.88 -2.97 3.44
C ASP A 212 -24.53 -1.48 3.40
N GLY A 213 -23.47 -1.12 2.67
CA GLY A 213 -22.93 0.24 2.51
C GLY A 213 -22.19 0.79 3.73
N ARG A 214 -22.08 0.03 4.82
CA ARG A 214 -21.36 0.48 6.02
C ARG A 214 -19.85 0.41 5.78
N ILE A 215 -19.14 1.40 6.33
CA ILE A 215 -17.68 1.40 6.33
C ILE A 215 -17.15 0.20 7.11
N LEU A 216 -16.12 -0.46 6.57
CA LEU A 216 -15.51 -1.64 7.17
C LEU A 216 -14.19 -1.29 7.85
N SER A 217 -13.83 -2.09 8.87
CA SER A 217 -12.56 -1.97 9.58
C SER A 217 -11.94 -3.34 9.86
N LYS A 218 -10.71 -3.36 10.37
CA LYS A 218 -9.90 -4.55 10.68
C LYS A 218 -9.57 -5.35 9.41
N VAL A 219 -9.38 -6.66 9.51
CA VAL A 219 -9.04 -7.49 8.34
C VAL A 219 -10.26 -7.69 7.45
N GLN A 220 -10.16 -7.30 6.19
CA GLN A 220 -11.21 -7.41 5.18
C GLN A 220 -10.64 -8.01 3.89
N GLN A 221 -11.45 -8.85 3.24
CA GLN A 221 -11.12 -9.39 1.93
C GLN A 221 -11.62 -8.45 0.83
N TRP A 222 -10.73 -8.10 -0.11
CA TRP A 222 -11.06 -7.30 -1.29
C TRP A 222 -10.15 -7.65 -2.47
N ALA A 223 -10.69 -7.69 -3.68
CA ALA A 223 -9.94 -7.94 -4.91
C ALA A 223 -8.96 -9.14 -4.84
N GLY A 224 -9.41 -10.26 -4.25
CA GLY A 224 -8.66 -11.51 -4.17
C GLY A 224 -7.54 -11.54 -3.12
N THR A 225 -7.44 -10.52 -2.25
CA THR A 225 -6.46 -10.47 -1.16
C THR A 225 -7.09 -9.89 0.11
N TYR A 226 -6.28 -9.70 1.16
CA TYR A 226 -6.74 -9.14 2.42
C TYR A 226 -6.01 -7.83 2.71
N TYR A 227 -6.75 -6.91 3.33
CA TYR A 227 -6.29 -5.60 3.79
C TYR A 227 -6.69 -5.41 5.26
N TYR A 228 -5.99 -4.53 5.95
CA TYR A 228 -6.39 -4.09 7.27
C TYR A 228 -6.82 -2.62 7.22
N PHE A 229 -7.98 -2.35 7.81
CA PHE A 229 -8.49 -0.99 8.00
C PHE A 229 -8.50 -0.65 9.49
N ASP A 230 -7.91 0.48 9.85
CA ASP A 230 -7.82 0.91 11.25
C ASP A 230 -9.23 1.08 11.86
N PRO A 231 -9.51 0.52 13.05
CA PRO A 231 -10.87 0.53 13.62
C PRO A 231 -11.33 1.90 14.12
N VAL A 232 -10.45 2.90 14.18
CA VAL A 232 -10.76 4.26 14.63
C VAL A 232 -10.86 5.21 13.45
N THR A 233 -9.87 5.17 12.56
CA THR A 233 -9.79 6.06 11.40
C THR A 233 -10.42 5.49 10.14
N TYR A 234 -10.63 4.17 10.08
CA TYR A 234 -11.07 3.38 8.92
C TYR A 234 -10.11 3.45 7.72
N LEU A 235 -8.95 4.07 7.89
CA LEU A 235 -7.94 4.14 6.85
C LEU A 235 -7.27 2.78 6.65
N ARG A 236 -6.91 2.46 5.41
CA ARG A 236 -6.10 1.29 5.10
C ARG A 236 -4.73 1.42 5.77
N VAL A 237 -4.31 0.35 6.39
CA VAL A 237 -2.99 0.26 7.03
C VAL A 237 -2.00 -0.35 6.05
N ASP A 238 -0.96 0.42 5.72
CA ASP A 238 0.10 0.02 4.81
C ASP A 238 1.40 -0.19 5.60
N ASN A 239 2.19 -1.18 5.17
CA ASN A 239 3.51 -1.48 5.70
C ASN A 239 3.52 -1.58 7.24
N ASP A 240 2.64 -2.42 7.80
CA ASP A 240 2.51 -2.57 9.24
C ASP A 240 2.10 -3.99 9.65
N TYR A 241 2.34 -4.31 10.92
CA TYR A 241 2.08 -5.59 11.57
C TYR A 241 0.92 -5.42 12.55
N ARG A 242 -0.21 -6.06 12.26
CA ARG A 242 -1.46 -5.84 13.00
C ARG A 242 -2.10 -7.13 13.50
N GLN A 243 -2.72 -7.03 14.67
CA GLN A 243 -3.57 -8.08 15.20
C GLN A 243 -4.99 -7.94 14.64
N SER A 244 -5.53 -9.03 14.13
CA SER A 244 -6.88 -9.09 13.57
C SER A 244 -7.98 -9.09 14.65
N GLN A 245 -9.24 -9.07 14.19
CA GLN A 245 -10.42 -9.27 15.04
C GLN A 245 -10.51 -10.66 15.67
N TRP A 246 -9.74 -11.62 15.16
CA TRP A 246 -9.69 -13.01 15.67
C TRP A 246 -8.54 -13.25 16.65
N GLY A 247 -7.69 -12.24 16.88
CA GLY A 247 -6.51 -12.34 17.74
C GLY A 247 -5.24 -12.76 17.05
N ASP A 248 -5.31 -13.11 15.76
CA ASP A 248 -4.15 -13.53 14.96
C ASP A 248 -3.35 -12.34 14.44
N TRP A 249 -2.08 -12.55 14.20
CA TRP A 249 -1.17 -11.52 13.72
C TRP A 249 -0.86 -11.68 12.23
N TYR A 250 -0.99 -10.57 11.50
CA TYR A 250 -0.75 -10.48 10.06
C TYR A 250 0.17 -9.31 9.72
N MET A 251 0.89 -9.45 8.62
CA MET A 251 1.72 -8.40 8.05
C MET A 251 1.08 -7.85 6.79
N PHE A 252 1.06 -6.53 6.64
CA PHE A 252 0.56 -5.82 5.48
C PHE A 252 1.70 -5.05 4.81
N GLY A 253 1.79 -5.12 3.48
CA GLY A 253 2.85 -4.50 2.70
C GLY A 253 2.65 -3.01 2.45
N PRO A 254 3.56 -2.38 1.70
CA PRO A 254 3.47 -0.96 1.38
C PRO A 254 2.27 -0.60 0.49
N ASP A 255 1.64 -1.57 -0.14
CA ASP A 255 0.40 -1.46 -0.92
C ASP A 255 -0.85 -1.86 -0.11
N GLY A 256 -0.70 -2.12 1.18
CA GLY A 256 -1.73 -2.56 2.12
C GLY A 256 -2.11 -4.04 2.00
N ARG A 257 -1.58 -4.79 1.04
CA ARG A 257 -1.91 -6.20 0.86
C ARG A 257 -1.27 -7.07 1.92
N ILE A 258 -1.98 -8.11 2.33
CA ILE A 258 -1.46 -9.11 3.26
C ILE A 258 -0.21 -9.78 2.68
N GLN A 259 0.79 -9.98 3.53
CA GLN A 259 2.10 -10.51 3.17
C GLN A 259 2.27 -11.96 3.63
N THR A 260 3.09 -12.72 2.90
CA THR A 260 3.48 -14.09 3.23
C THR A 260 4.99 -14.26 3.19
N GLY A 261 5.48 -15.38 3.73
CA GLY A 261 6.91 -15.67 3.77
C GLY A 261 7.65 -14.92 4.89
N ALA A 262 8.97 -14.90 4.80
CA ALA A 262 9.81 -14.20 5.76
C ALA A 262 9.70 -12.68 5.58
N ARG A 263 9.49 -11.95 6.69
CA ARG A 263 9.35 -10.48 6.72
C ARG A 263 10.12 -9.88 7.87
N ARG A 264 10.88 -8.83 7.56
CA ARG A 264 11.54 -8.04 8.59
C ARG A 264 10.60 -6.98 9.14
N TRP A 265 10.47 -6.93 10.45
CA TRP A 265 9.70 -5.91 11.16
C TRP A 265 10.33 -5.60 12.53
N ALA A 266 10.47 -4.31 12.84
CA ALA A 266 10.98 -3.82 14.13
C ALA A 266 12.28 -4.53 14.59
N GLY A 267 13.22 -4.75 13.66
CA GLY A 267 14.52 -5.36 13.95
C GLY A 267 14.51 -6.88 14.08
N SER A 268 13.38 -7.55 13.88
CA SER A 268 13.24 -9.01 13.89
C SER A 268 12.73 -9.51 12.54
N VAL A 269 12.86 -10.83 12.32
CA VAL A 269 12.27 -11.51 11.16
C VAL A 269 11.14 -12.40 11.67
N TYR A 270 10.01 -12.36 10.99
CA TYR A 270 8.83 -13.19 11.22
C TYR A 270 8.51 -13.95 9.93
N TYR A 271 7.79 -15.05 10.05
CA TYR A 271 7.30 -15.78 8.88
C TYR A 271 5.78 -15.88 8.91
N PHE A 272 5.17 -15.59 7.76
CA PHE A 272 3.73 -15.69 7.56
C PHE A 272 3.42 -16.80 6.56
N ASP A 273 2.62 -17.76 6.97
CA ASP A 273 2.29 -18.93 6.18
C ASP A 273 1.59 -18.56 4.86
N PRO A 274 2.02 -19.10 3.71
CA PRO A 274 1.50 -18.68 2.40
C PRO A 274 0.05 -19.10 2.12
N VAL A 275 -0.51 -20.01 2.92
CA VAL A 275 -1.89 -20.50 2.78
C VAL A 275 -2.81 -19.85 3.77
N THR A 276 -2.43 -19.82 5.05
CA THR A 276 -3.25 -19.32 6.14
C THR A 276 -2.99 -17.84 6.46
N TYR A 277 -1.87 -17.29 5.96
CA TYR A 277 -1.36 -15.95 6.29
C TYR A 277 -0.97 -15.77 7.76
N LEU A 278 -1.14 -16.78 8.58
CA LEU A 278 -0.84 -16.71 10.01
C LEU A 278 0.66 -16.61 10.25
N ARG A 279 1.04 -15.86 11.28
CA ARG A 279 2.40 -15.87 11.79
C ARG A 279 2.76 -17.27 12.30
N VAL A 280 3.95 -17.73 11.95
CA VAL A 280 4.49 -19.01 12.42
C VAL A 280 5.17 -18.82 13.77
N ASP A 281 4.65 -19.49 14.78
CA ASP A 281 5.20 -19.53 16.13
C ASP A 281 5.68 -20.96 16.44
N ASN A 282 6.81 -21.09 17.14
CA ASN A 282 7.42 -22.39 17.50
C ASN A 282 7.59 -23.37 16.32
N GLY A 283 8.04 -22.88 15.18
CA GLY A 283 8.05 -23.68 13.95
C GLY A 283 9.22 -23.42 13.02
N TRP A 284 9.49 -24.40 12.16
CA TRP A 284 10.47 -24.31 11.08
C TRP A 284 9.81 -23.90 9.77
N ARG A 285 10.40 -22.93 9.08
CA ARG A 285 10.04 -22.54 7.69
C ARG A 285 11.29 -22.15 6.93
N GLU A 286 11.42 -22.60 5.70
CA GLU A 286 12.57 -22.29 4.83
C GLU A 286 13.94 -22.53 5.50
N GLY A 287 14.05 -23.56 6.37
CA GLY A 287 15.28 -23.82 7.13
C GLY A 287 15.55 -22.88 8.30
N LEU A 288 14.61 -21.99 8.64
CA LEU A 288 14.68 -21.04 9.74
C LEU A 288 13.73 -21.45 10.87
N TYR A 289 14.14 -21.29 12.13
CA TYR A 289 13.30 -21.55 13.30
C TYR A 289 12.77 -20.27 13.93
N PHE A 290 11.46 -20.19 14.09
CA PHE A 290 10.75 -19.10 14.72
C PHE A 290 10.29 -19.51 16.12
N GLY A 291 10.54 -18.66 17.12
CA GLY A 291 10.21 -18.92 18.52
C GLY A 291 8.73 -18.73 18.87
N ALA A 292 8.40 -18.81 20.15
CA ALA A 292 7.05 -18.68 20.66
C ALA A 292 6.41 -17.30 20.40
N ASP A 293 7.23 -16.28 20.20
CA ASP A 293 6.81 -14.91 19.86
C ASP A 293 6.84 -14.63 18.35
N GLY A 294 7.04 -15.69 17.54
CA GLY A 294 7.13 -15.63 16.09
C GLY A 294 8.44 -15.04 15.55
N ARG A 295 9.37 -14.64 16.41
CA ARG A 295 10.65 -14.08 15.99
C ARG A 295 11.61 -15.17 15.54
N LEU A 296 12.39 -14.86 14.51
CA LEU A 296 13.52 -15.71 14.13
C LEU A 296 14.49 -15.82 15.30
N VAL A 297 14.67 -17.05 15.81
CA VAL A 297 15.54 -17.32 16.96
C VAL A 297 17.00 -17.32 16.54
N ASN A 298 17.31 -18.01 15.42
CA ASN A 298 18.65 -18.09 14.88
C ASN A 298 18.58 -18.13 13.35
N GLY A 299 18.95 -17.04 12.71
CA GLY A 299 19.02 -16.93 11.25
C GLY A 299 20.33 -17.44 10.66
N GLY A 300 21.23 -17.97 11.49
CA GLY A 300 22.47 -18.62 11.06
C GLY A 300 23.32 -17.73 10.15
N PHE A 301 23.91 -18.34 9.15
CA PHE A 301 24.82 -17.68 8.20
C PHE A 301 24.13 -16.56 7.40
N SER A 302 22.93 -16.79 6.90
CA SER A 302 22.19 -15.80 6.08
C SER A 302 21.89 -14.51 6.86
N THR A 303 21.50 -14.62 8.12
CA THR A 303 21.27 -13.43 8.97
C THR A 303 22.57 -12.64 9.18
N ARG A 304 23.72 -13.32 9.34
CA ARG A 304 25.00 -12.62 9.47
C ARG A 304 25.40 -11.89 8.18
N VAL A 305 25.11 -12.48 7.00
CA VAL A 305 25.30 -11.81 5.71
C VAL A 305 24.45 -10.54 5.63
N ILE A 306 23.15 -10.64 5.92
CA ILE A 306 22.23 -9.52 5.89
C ILE A 306 22.62 -8.43 6.89
N ASN A 307 22.99 -8.81 8.11
CA ASN A 307 23.42 -7.89 9.18
C ASN A 307 24.66 -7.08 8.78
N TRP A 308 25.53 -7.63 7.94
CA TRP A 308 26.68 -6.87 7.44
C TRP A 308 26.21 -5.60 6.68
N PHE A 309 25.19 -5.70 5.85
CA PHE A 309 24.60 -4.56 5.13
C PHE A 309 23.89 -3.62 6.10
N LEU A 310 22.99 -4.15 6.95
CA LEU A 310 22.19 -3.34 7.86
C LEU A 310 23.04 -2.47 8.80
N GLN A 311 24.15 -2.99 9.32
CA GLN A 311 25.07 -2.25 10.17
C GLN A 311 25.80 -1.10 9.43
N ARG A 312 25.74 -1.10 8.10
CA ARG A 312 26.42 -0.14 7.23
C ARG A 312 25.49 0.80 6.48
N GLU A 313 24.18 0.68 6.72
CA GLU A 313 23.22 1.70 6.25
C GLU A 313 23.63 3.09 6.71
N GLY A 314 23.51 4.09 5.82
CA GLY A 314 23.89 5.46 6.11
C GLY A 314 25.42 5.72 6.12
N LYS A 315 26.28 4.71 5.87
CA LYS A 315 27.73 4.81 6.02
C LYS A 315 28.52 4.58 4.74
N ILE A 316 27.95 3.89 3.75
CA ILE A 316 28.63 3.48 2.52
C ILE A 316 28.18 4.34 1.34
N THR A 317 29.14 4.83 0.58
CA THR A 317 28.94 5.50 -0.71
C THR A 317 29.23 4.51 -1.83
N TYR A 318 28.39 4.49 -2.86
CA TYR A 318 28.63 3.60 -4.00
C TYR A 318 29.87 3.99 -4.79
N SER A 319 30.77 3.04 -5.00
CA SER A 319 31.94 3.23 -5.87
C SER A 319 32.47 1.88 -6.35
N MET A 320 32.70 1.76 -7.64
CA MET A 320 33.42 0.64 -8.26
C MET A 320 34.95 0.78 -8.16
N TYR A 321 35.40 1.87 -7.58
CA TYR A 321 36.83 2.20 -7.36
C TYR A 321 37.12 2.25 -5.85
N GLY A 322 38.40 2.31 -5.49
CA GLY A 322 38.81 2.31 -4.08
C GLY A 322 38.77 0.90 -3.47
N SER A 323 38.40 0.80 -2.21
CA SER A 323 38.39 -0.48 -1.51
C SER A 323 37.36 -1.47 -2.04
N ARG A 324 36.28 -0.99 -2.59
CA ARG A 324 35.08 -1.75 -3.02
C ARG A 324 34.39 -2.53 -1.90
N THR A 325 34.93 -2.52 -0.69
CA THR A 325 34.57 -3.40 0.44
C THR A 325 33.93 -2.67 1.62
N GLY A 326 33.89 -1.34 1.54
CA GLY A 326 33.45 -0.51 2.66
C GLY A 326 34.55 -0.10 3.65
N ALA A 327 35.79 -0.55 3.44
CA ALA A 327 36.88 -0.26 4.37
C ALA A 327 37.26 1.22 4.41
N ASP A 328 37.12 1.92 3.30
CA ASP A 328 37.34 3.37 3.15
C ASP A 328 36.03 4.18 3.09
N GLY A 329 34.90 3.57 3.43
CA GLY A 329 33.56 4.15 3.31
C GLY A 329 32.96 4.06 1.91
N THR A 330 33.65 3.38 0.96
CA THR A 330 33.16 3.15 -0.39
C THR A 330 33.04 1.66 -0.69
N ALA A 331 31.98 1.27 -1.41
CA ALA A 331 31.82 -0.11 -1.86
C ALA A 331 30.98 -0.21 -3.13
N ASP A 332 31.15 -1.32 -3.85
CA ASP A 332 30.22 -1.76 -4.89
C ASP A 332 29.39 -2.99 -4.44
N CYS A 333 28.47 -3.44 -5.28
CA CYS A 333 27.57 -4.55 -4.93
C CYS A 333 28.33 -5.85 -4.63
N SER A 334 29.27 -6.24 -5.48
CA SER A 334 29.99 -7.52 -5.37
C SER A 334 31.11 -7.49 -4.33
N GLY A 335 31.74 -6.36 -4.13
CA GLY A 335 32.72 -6.16 -3.06
C GLY A 335 32.04 -6.22 -1.68
N SER A 336 30.92 -5.56 -1.51
CA SER A 336 30.07 -5.66 -0.31
C SER A 336 29.64 -7.10 -0.05
N MET A 337 29.14 -7.81 -1.05
CA MET A 337 28.70 -9.19 -0.93
C MET A 337 29.87 -10.12 -0.54
N THR A 338 31.05 -9.90 -1.14
CA THR A 338 32.26 -10.65 -0.76
C THR A 338 32.58 -10.50 0.73
N MET A 339 32.49 -9.28 1.25
CA MET A 339 32.80 -8.99 2.66
C MET A 339 31.68 -9.45 3.59
N ALA A 340 30.43 -9.37 3.18
CA ALA A 340 29.29 -9.86 3.95
C ALA A 340 29.39 -11.38 4.14
N LEU A 341 29.66 -12.13 3.07
CA LEU A 341 29.84 -13.59 3.11
C LEU A 341 31.04 -13.97 4.00
N ARG A 342 32.19 -13.31 3.85
CA ARG A 342 33.35 -13.54 4.69
C ARG A 342 33.07 -13.30 6.17
N THR A 343 32.45 -12.16 6.49
CA THR A 343 32.12 -11.80 7.88
C THR A 343 31.12 -12.79 8.47
N ALA A 344 30.23 -13.36 7.65
CA ALA A 344 29.28 -14.37 8.06
C ALA A 344 29.93 -15.74 8.36
N GLY A 345 31.19 -15.96 7.93
CA GLY A 345 31.92 -17.20 8.16
C GLY A 345 32.21 -18.03 6.91
N ALA A 346 32.10 -17.43 5.71
CA ALA A 346 32.60 -18.04 4.48
C ALA A 346 34.13 -18.16 4.50
N SER A 347 34.67 -19.03 3.66
CA SER A 347 36.11 -19.15 3.47
C SER A 347 36.75 -17.81 3.14
N ALA A 348 38.02 -17.61 3.52
CA ALA A 348 38.71 -16.36 3.20
C ALA A 348 38.74 -16.14 1.67
N PRO A 349 38.23 -15.00 1.17
CA PRO A 349 38.24 -14.72 -0.23
C PRO A 349 39.67 -14.47 -0.72
N GLN A 350 40.06 -15.05 -1.86
CA GLN A 350 41.36 -14.84 -2.47
C GLN A 350 41.47 -13.47 -3.16
N ILE A 351 40.32 -12.97 -3.62
CA ILE A 351 40.18 -11.69 -4.31
C ILE A 351 38.89 -11.01 -3.83
N ILE A 352 38.70 -9.75 -4.13
CA ILE A 352 37.39 -9.11 -4.06
C ILE A 352 36.64 -9.52 -5.33
N TYR A 353 35.65 -10.38 -5.17
CA TYR A 353 34.89 -10.95 -6.30
C TYR A 353 34.10 -9.89 -7.04
N SER A 354 33.94 -10.08 -8.35
CA SER A 354 32.98 -9.38 -9.19
C SER A 354 31.70 -10.22 -9.33
N THR A 355 30.65 -9.65 -9.91
CA THR A 355 29.43 -10.39 -10.26
C THR A 355 29.74 -11.61 -11.14
N GLU A 356 30.79 -11.54 -11.97
CA GLU A 356 31.23 -12.63 -12.84
C GLU A 356 31.91 -13.78 -12.07
N THR A 357 32.67 -13.47 -11.03
CA THR A 357 33.46 -14.45 -10.29
C THR A 357 32.82 -14.89 -8.98
N LEU A 358 31.80 -14.19 -8.50
CA LEU A 358 31.10 -14.50 -7.25
C LEU A 358 30.38 -15.85 -7.29
N HIS A 359 29.95 -16.32 -8.47
CA HIS A 359 29.28 -17.61 -8.65
C HIS A 359 30.07 -18.79 -8.05
N SER A 360 31.36 -18.89 -8.36
CA SER A 360 32.21 -19.97 -7.84
C SER A 360 32.43 -19.84 -6.33
N TYR A 361 32.56 -18.61 -5.83
CA TYR A 361 32.72 -18.40 -4.39
C TYR A 361 31.48 -18.84 -3.60
N LEU A 362 30.27 -18.55 -4.09
CA LEU A 362 29.03 -19.02 -3.49
C LEU A 362 28.94 -20.54 -3.49
N LEU A 363 29.21 -21.22 -4.61
CA LEU A 363 29.20 -22.69 -4.70
C LEU A 363 30.19 -23.33 -3.74
N ASN A 364 31.39 -22.76 -3.59
CA ASN A 364 32.42 -23.25 -2.67
C ASN A 364 32.09 -23.00 -1.19
N ASN A 365 31.11 -22.16 -0.90
CA ASN A 365 30.67 -21.83 0.46
C ASN A 365 29.27 -22.36 0.81
N GLY A 366 28.85 -23.46 0.18
CA GLY A 366 27.66 -24.21 0.56
C GLY A 366 26.37 -23.76 -0.13
N TYR A 367 26.43 -22.80 -1.04
CA TYR A 367 25.30 -22.44 -1.87
C TYR A 367 25.13 -23.42 -3.03
N TYR A 368 23.92 -23.50 -3.58
CA TYR A 368 23.62 -24.16 -4.84
C TYR A 368 22.79 -23.23 -5.72
N LEU A 369 22.83 -23.43 -7.01
CA LEU A 369 22.01 -22.70 -7.95
C LEU A 369 20.55 -23.17 -7.85
N ALA A 370 19.68 -22.33 -7.29
CA ALA A 370 18.27 -22.63 -7.09
C ALA A 370 17.42 -22.21 -8.30
N TYR A 371 17.84 -21.14 -9.00
CA TYR A 371 17.15 -20.65 -10.20
C TYR A 371 18.15 -19.95 -11.12
N GLU A 372 17.90 -20.07 -12.41
CA GLU A 372 18.61 -19.35 -13.48
C GLU A 372 17.61 -19.03 -14.59
N GLY A 373 17.53 -17.78 -15.03
CA GLY A 373 16.63 -17.45 -16.11
C GLY A 373 16.41 -15.96 -16.35
N ARG A 374 15.55 -15.69 -17.34
CA ARG A 374 15.05 -14.36 -17.66
C ARG A 374 13.56 -14.46 -17.99
N GLY A 375 12.78 -13.48 -17.56
CA GLY A 375 11.36 -13.36 -17.93
C GLY A 375 10.38 -14.01 -16.97
N GLN A 376 10.85 -14.72 -15.94
CA GLN A 376 10.03 -15.17 -14.80
C GLN A 376 10.66 -14.71 -13.51
N GLU A 377 9.85 -14.26 -12.57
CA GLU A 377 10.29 -13.92 -11.23
C GLU A 377 10.78 -15.18 -10.52
N ALA A 378 11.95 -15.08 -9.87
CA ALA A 378 12.46 -16.16 -9.05
C ALA A 378 11.69 -16.20 -7.74
N THR A 379 11.28 -17.39 -7.29
CA THR A 379 10.76 -17.58 -5.93
C THR A 379 11.90 -17.48 -4.93
N LEU A 380 12.03 -16.33 -4.30
CA LEU A 380 13.09 -16.05 -3.33
C LEU A 380 12.76 -16.62 -1.95
N GLN A 381 13.82 -17.08 -1.25
CA GLN A 381 13.81 -17.40 0.16
C GLN A 381 14.76 -16.46 0.92
N TYR A 382 14.51 -16.27 2.21
CA TYR A 382 15.37 -15.47 3.07
C TYR A 382 16.82 -15.95 3.01
N GLY A 383 17.75 -15.06 2.69
CA GLY A 383 19.18 -15.37 2.57
C GLY A 383 19.64 -15.86 1.20
N ASP A 384 18.75 -15.98 0.21
CA ASP A 384 19.18 -16.22 -1.17
C ASP A 384 20.06 -15.07 -1.67
N VAL A 385 21.15 -15.42 -2.33
CA VAL A 385 22.02 -14.44 -3.01
C VAL A 385 21.70 -14.43 -4.49
N ILE A 386 21.33 -13.26 -4.98
CA ILE A 386 20.96 -13.06 -6.38
C ILE A 386 22.12 -12.38 -7.11
N ILE A 387 22.40 -12.84 -8.32
CA ILE A 387 23.32 -12.20 -9.26
C ILE A 387 22.57 -11.90 -10.54
N TRP A 388 22.54 -10.63 -10.94
CA TRP A 388 22.03 -10.19 -12.22
C TRP A 388 23.15 -10.07 -13.26
N GLY A 389 22.76 -10.25 -14.52
CA GLY A 389 23.66 -10.23 -15.66
C GLY A 389 24.11 -11.64 -16.08
N LYS A 390 24.15 -11.90 -17.38
CA LYS A 390 24.61 -13.19 -17.93
C LYS A 390 26.09 -13.40 -17.63
N LYS A 391 26.47 -14.62 -17.29
CA LYS A 391 27.87 -15.03 -17.21
C LYS A 391 28.59 -14.67 -18.52
N ALA A 392 29.83 -14.22 -18.43
CA ALA A 392 30.65 -13.64 -19.48
C ALA A 392 30.19 -12.26 -19.99
N ALA A 393 29.17 -11.66 -19.38
CA ALA A 393 28.65 -10.34 -19.74
C ALA A 393 28.24 -9.48 -18.53
N SER A 394 28.51 -9.89 -17.28
CA SER A 394 28.06 -9.22 -16.05
C SER A 394 29.13 -8.34 -15.39
N LEU A 395 30.25 -8.07 -16.06
CA LEU A 395 31.30 -7.21 -15.52
C LEU A 395 30.92 -5.73 -15.49
N GLY A 396 31.43 -5.03 -14.47
CA GLY A 396 31.21 -3.59 -14.31
C GLY A 396 29.74 -3.24 -14.02
N GLY A 397 29.20 -2.25 -14.69
CA GLY A 397 27.81 -1.80 -14.55
C GLY A 397 26.75 -2.73 -15.15
N ASN A 398 27.16 -3.83 -15.84
CA ASN A 398 26.23 -4.77 -16.46
C ASN A 398 25.75 -5.89 -15.53
N GLY A 399 26.25 -5.92 -14.31
CA GLY A 399 25.87 -6.92 -13.30
C GLY A 399 25.57 -6.30 -11.96
N HIS A 400 24.70 -6.96 -11.19
CA HIS A 400 24.38 -6.56 -9.83
C HIS A 400 24.28 -7.80 -8.92
N THR A 401 24.47 -7.62 -7.60
CA THR A 401 24.26 -8.69 -6.63
C THR A 401 23.61 -8.15 -5.37
N MET A 402 22.73 -8.95 -4.77
CA MET A 402 21.94 -8.63 -3.59
C MET A 402 21.66 -9.88 -2.77
N VAL A 403 21.18 -9.71 -1.56
CA VAL A 403 20.71 -10.81 -0.69
C VAL A 403 19.27 -10.60 -0.30
N ALA A 404 18.45 -11.66 -0.36
CA ALA A 404 17.04 -11.63 0.00
C ALA A 404 16.86 -11.46 1.52
N THR A 405 16.13 -10.43 1.91
CA THR A 405 15.76 -10.11 3.31
C THR A 405 14.31 -10.50 3.62
N GLY A 406 13.55 -10.89 2.61
CA GLY A 406 12.19 -11.38 2.69
C GLY A 406 11.93 -12.45 1.65
N SER A 407 10.79 -13.14 1.76
CA SER A 407 10.31 -14.16 0.84
C SER A 407 8.80 -14.03 0.59
N GLY A 408 8.20 -14.99 -0.10
CA GLY A 408 6.75 -15.02 -0.32
C GLY A 408 6.28 -14.08 -1.43
N ASN A 409 5.09 -13.48 -1.26
CA ASN A 409 4.39 -12.73 -2.30
C ASN A 409 4.89 -11.28 -2.54
N ASN A 410 5.84 -10.82 -1.77
CA ASN A 410 6.40 -9.46 -1.91
C ASN A 410 7.84 -9.45 -1.38
N PRO A 411 8.76 -10.20 -2.03
CA PRO A 411 10.11 -10.39 -1.52
C PRO A 411 10.89 -9.08 -1.48
N THR A 412 11.75 -8.96 -0.48
CA THR A 412 12.66 -7.82 -0.33
C THR A 412 14.10 -8.27 -0.45
N VAL A 413 14.96 -7.38 -0.92
CA VAL A 413 16.41 -7.60 -1.08
C VAL A 413 17.18 -6.40 -0.56
N ILE A 414 18.39 -6.65 -0.04
CA ILE A 414 19.33 -5.60 0.36
C ILE A 414 20.61 -5.70 -0.46
N SER A 415 21.12 -4.57 -0.87
CA SER A 415 22.37 -4.49 -1.63
C SER A 415 23.09 -3.16 -1.46
N THR A 416 24.33 -3.10 -1.93
CA THR A 416 25.02 -1.84 -2.20
C THR A 416 24.77 -1.48 -3.67
N CYS A 417 23.98 -0.45 -3.93
CA CYS A 417 23.49 -0.10 -5.25
C CYS A 417 23.62 1.40 -5.57
N TYR A 418 23.43 1.75 -6.84
CA TYR A 418 23.53 3.12 -7.34
C TYR A 418 22.16 3.83 -7.43
N LEU A 419 21.12 3.29 -6.79
CA LEU A 419 19.75 3.84 -6.84
C LEU A 419 19.62 5.30 -6.38
N THR A 420 20.59 5.77 -5.60
CA THR A 420 20.67 7.15 -5.09
C THR A 420 21.71 7.98 -5.86
N GLU A 421 22.11 7.56 -7.07
CA GLU A 421 23.04 8.26 -7.94
C GLU A 421 24.41 8.54 -7.28
N GLY A 422 24.85 7.64 -6.38
CA GLY A 422 26.12 7.75 -5.67
C GLY A 422 26.13 8.80 -4.56
N GLN A 423 24.98 9.25 -4.09
CA GLN A 423 24.89 10.15 -2.94
C GLN A 423 25.63 9.56 -1.73
N ARG A 424 26.36 10.42 -1.03
CA ARG A 424 27.23 10.01 0.08
C ARG A 424 26.45 9.29 1.18
N GLY A 425 26.91 8.10 1.55
CA GLY A 425 26.38 7.31 2.66
C GLY A 425 25.10 6.54 2.34
N THR A 426 24.58 6.60 1.10
CA THR A 426 23.25 6.07 0.78
C THR A 426 23.27 4.82 -0.09
N ALA A 427 24.43 4.20 -0.29
CA ALA A 427 24.57 3.09 -1.23
C ALA A 427 23.86 1.81 -0.79
N ILE A 428 23.67 1.59 0.52
CA ILE A 428 22.98 0.39 1.01
C ILE A 428 21.47 0.68 1.06
N GLN A 429 20.71 -0.10 0.26
CA GLN A 429 19.27 0.04 0.13
C GLN A 429 18.60 -1.34 0.28
N GLU A 430 17.52 -1.37 1.04
CA GLU A 430 16.57 -2.49 1.08
C GLU A 430 15.34 -2.10 0.25
N VAL A 431 15.02 -2.91 -0.76
CA VAL A 431 13.96 -2.61 -1.72
C VAL A 431 13.11 -3.83 -2.01
N ASN A 432 11.91 -3.63 -2.55
CA ASN A 432 11.11 -4.71 -3.10
C ASN A 432 11.80 -5.27 -4.34
N TYR A 433 11.96 -6.60 -4.40
CA TYR A 433 12.67 -7.28 -5.48
C TYR A 433 11.96 -7.17 -6.82
N ASP A 434 10.64 -7.38 -6.84
CA ASP A 434 9.86 -7.41 -8.07
C ASP A 434 9.84 -6.02 -8.73
N TRP A 435 9.67 -4.98 -7.90
CA TRP A 435 9.81 -3.61 -8.37
C TRP A 435 11.20 -3.34 -8.94
N TYR A 436 12.27 -3.70 -8.22
CA TYR A 436 13.65 -3.43 -8.63
C TYR A 436 14.01 -4.18 -9.92
N TRP A 437 13.61 -5.45 -10.03
CA TRP A 437 13.85 -6.26 -11.22
C TRP A 437 13.09 -5.74 -12.45
N ASN A 438 11.85 -5.27 -12.26
CA ASN A 438 11.07 -4.64 -13.33
C ASN A 438 11.65 -3.28 -13.75
N ASP A 439 12.11 -2.45 -12.79
CA ASP A 439 12.71 -1.14 -13.04
C ASP A 439 14.03 -1.25 -13.81
N ASP A 440 14.83 -2.29 -13.55
CA ASP A 440 16.08 -2.61 -14.28
C ASP A 440 15.86 -3.44 -15.56
N ASN A 441 14.68 -3.36 -16.14
CA ASN A 441 14.31 -4.02 -17.40
C ASN A 441 14.48 -5.54 -17.41
N ARG A 442 14.19 -6.19 -16.28
CA ARG A 442 14.17 -7.65 -16.10
C ARG A 442 15.47 -8.34 -16.52
N PRO A 443 16.58 -8.05 -15.84
CA PRO A 443 17.87 -8.64 -16.17
C PRO A 443 17.85 -10.17 -16.03
N TYR A 444 18.76 -10.83 -16.73
CA TYR A 444 19.05 -12.24 -16.51
C TYR A 444 19.55 -12.45 -15.09
N GLN A 445 19.05 -13.49 -14.39
CA GLN A 445 19.30 -13.68 -12.97
C GLN A 445 19.73 -15.10 -12.63
N TYR A 446 20.59 -15.21 -11.64
CA TYR A 446 20.99 -16.43 -10.95
C TYR A 446 20.64 -16.28 -9.48
N VAL A 447 19.88 -17.24 -8.91
CA VAL A 447 19.55 -17.27 -7.49
C VAL A 447 20.30 -18.42 -6.85
N TYR A 448 21.13 -18.08 -5.89
CA TYR A 448 21.92 -19.02 -5.11
C TYR A 448 21.33 -19.17 -3.71
N ARG A 449 21.04 -20.41 -3.32
CA ARG A 449 20.44 -20.75 -2.02
C ARG A 449 21.41 -21.55 -1.18
N LEU A 450 21.51 -21.23 0.11
CA LEU A 450 22.33 -21.95 1.04
C LEU A 450 21.71 -23.33 1.34
N ARG A 451 22.50 -24.43 1.22
CA ARG A 451 22.00 -25.81 1.39
C ARG A 451 21.50 -26.10 2.80
N ASP A 452 22.15 -25.49 3.78
CA ASP A 452 21.84 -25.69 5.19
C ASP A 452 21.86 -24.33 5.91
N GLN A 453 20.67 -23.77 6.06
CA GLN A 453 20.47 -22.50 6.77
C GLN A 453 20.77 -22.64 8.29
N ALA A 454 20.70 -23.85 8.81
CA ALA A 454 20.92 -24.13 10.24
C ALA A 454 22.40 -24.28 10.62
N ARG A 455 23.34 -24.15 9.67
CA ARG A 455 24.76 -24.10 10.03
C ARG A 455 25.02 -22.80 10.80
N ALA A 456 24.98 -22.96 12.11
CA ALA A 456 25.25 -21.97 13.13
C ALA A 456 26.67 -21.37 13.06
#